data_818ad7ecddb752636d33f05443530dc4
#
_entry.id   818ad7ecddb752636d33f05443530dc4
#
_cell.length_a   1.000
_cell.length_b   1.000
_cell.length_c   1.000
_cell.angle_alpha   90.00
_cell.angle_beta   90.00
_cell.angle_gamma   90.00
#
_symmetry.space_group_name_H-M   'P 1'
#
loop_
_entity.id
_entity.type
_entity.pdbx_description
1 polymer ?
#
loop_
_entity_poly.entity_id
_entity_poly.type
_entity_poly.pdbx_seq_one_letter_code
_entity_poly.pdbx_strand_id
1 'polypeptide(L)'
;NSLTSSIDMLIRNPIALLVCFVTLFSVSWQMTLFVIFILPLTGWIMGVVSRKLKRQSSTAQAQWGDIMSQLDETLGGLRVIKAFIAESKMSARFSKTNNDFRDAMNEMIIRQSSAHPMSEFLGTCVIVTVLLFGGALILNTNYAPMDAATFIFYLIILYSIINPLKEFSRAFYNIPQGLASME
;
A
#
# COMPACT_ATOMS: atom_id res chain seq x y z
N ASN A 1 -3.20 -24.65 -1.97
CA ASN A 1 -3.53 -23.90 -0.72
C ASN A 1 -3.62 -22.37 -0.91
N SER A 2 -2.95 -21.76 -1.91
CA SER A 2 -3.05 -20.30 -2.16
C SER A 2 -4.39 -19.89 -2.78
N LEU A 3 -5.00 -20.74 -3.59
CA LEU A 3 -6.31 -20.49 -4.21
C LEU A 3 -7.44 -20.51 -3.19
N THR A 4 -7.42 -21.45 -2.26
CA THR A 4 -8.43 -21.55 -1.19
C THR A 4 -8.39 -20.33 -0.25
N SER A 5 -7.20 -19.87 0.12
CA SER A 5 -7.05 -18.66 0.93
C SER A 5 -7.48 -17.39 0.20
N SER A 6 -7.28 -17.31 -1.12
CA SER A 6 -7.74 -16.16 -1.92
C SER A 6 -9.26 -16.12 -2.06
N ILE A 7 -9.91 -17.29 -2.21
CA ILE A 7 -11.37 -17.41 -2.28
C ILE A 7 -12.02 -17.10 -0.92
N ASP A 8 -11.42 -17.58 0.18
CA ASP A 8 -11.86 -17.25 1.53
C ASP A 8 -11.78 -15.74 1.80
N MET A 9 -10.69 -15.09 1.40
CA MET A 9 -10.53 -13.64 1.54
C MET A 9 -11.55 -12.86 0.70
N LEU A 10 -11.87 -13.33 -0.51
CA LEU A 10 -12.85 -12.69 -1.41
C LEU A 10 -14.29 -12.80 -0.95
N ILE A 11 -14.64 -13.84 -0.20
CA ILE A 11 -16.01 -14.05 0.30
C ILE A 11 -16.15 -13.50 1.73
N ARG A 12 -15.20 -13.81 2.61
CA ARG A 12 -15.26 -13.45 4.02
C ARG A 12 -15.12 -11.95 4.26
N ASN A 13 -14.21 -11.29 3.54
CA ASN A 13 -13.95 -9.87 3.78
C ASN A 13 -15.11 -8.94 3.38
N PRO A 14 -15.79 -9.10 2.21
CA PRO A 14 -16.95 -8.26 1.91
C PRO A 14 -18.14 -8.53 2.84
N ILE A 15 -18.35 -9.77 3.28
CA ILE A 15 -19.39 -10.09 4.27
C ILE A 15 -19.09 -9.41 5.60
N ALA A 16 -17.84 -9.51 6.09
CA ALA A 16 -17.41 -8.84 7.31
C ALA A 16 -17.56 -7.33 7.21
N LEU A 17 -17.20 -6.72 6.07
CA LEU A 17 -17.38 -5.30 5.82
C LEU A 17 -18.86 -4.91 5.85
N LEU A 18 -19.75 -5.67 5.19
CA LEU A 18 -21.18 -5.40 5.20
C LEU A 18 -21.77 -5.46 6.61
N VAL A 19 -21.44 -6.51 7.38
CA VAL A 19 -21.92 -6.66 8.77
C VAL A 19 -21.42 -5.49 9.61
N CYS A 20 -20.15 -5.12 9.52
CA CYS A 20 -19.62 -3.97 10.25
C CYS A 20 -20.28 -2.66 9.85
N PHE A 21 -20.53 -2.41 8.55
CA PHE A 21 -21.22 -1.19 8.10
C PHE A 21 -22.65 -1.13 8.59
N VAL A 22 -23.40 -2.24 8.52
CA VAL A 22 -24.79 -2.32 9.04
C VAL A 22 -24.81 -2.03 10.54
N THR A 23 -23.87 -2.61 11.30
CA THR A 23 -23.76 -2.36 12.75
C THR A 23 -23.41 -0.91 13.04
N LEU A 24 -22.44 -0.31 12.34
CA LEU A 24 -22.08 1.11 12.51
C LEU A 24 -23.26 2.05 12.19
N PHE A 25 -24.00 1.73 11.13
CA PHE A 25 -25.20 2.51 10.75
C PHE A 25 -26.30 2.42 11.80
N SER A 26 -26.50 1.24 12.41
CA SER A 26 -27.47 1.02 13.50
C SER A 26 -27.09 1.76 14.79
N VAL A 27 -25.79 1.92 15.04
CA VAL A 27 -25.29 2.61 16.25
C VAL A 27 -25.39 4.13 16.09
N SER A 28 -24.90 4.68 14.96
CA SER A 28 -24.98 6.11 14.69
C SER A 28 -24.84 6.39 13.19
N TRP A 29 -25.93 6.81 12.55
CA TRP A 29 -25.91 7.16 11.13
C TRP A 29 -25.05 8.39 10.83
N GLN A 30 -24.99 9.35 11.76
CA GLN A 30 -24.23 10.61 11.61
C GLN A 30 -22.72 10.34 11.60
N MET A 31 -22.23 9.55 12.56
CA MET A 31 -20.81 9.16 12.61
C MET A 31 -20.42 8.28 11.44
N THR A 32 -21.30 7.37 11.03
CA THR A 32 -21.03 6.47 9.90
C THR A 32 -20.94 7.25 8.60
N LEU A 33 -21.79 8.24 8.37
CA LEU A 33 -21.72 9.09 7.20
C LEU A 33 -20.43 9.92 7.17
N PHE A 34 -19.98 10.41 8.32
CA PHE A 34 -18.71 11.10 8.46
C PHE A 34 -17.52 10.18 8.14
N VAL A 35 -17.52 8.95 8.65
CA VAL A 35 -16.49 7.93 8.34
C VAL A 35 -16.49 7.56 6.87
N ILE A 36 -17.67 7.38 6.25
CA ILE A 36 -17.80 7.10 4.81
C ILE A 36 -17.19 8.22 3.95
N PHE A 37 -17.21 9.46 4.42
CA PHE A 37 -16.58 10.57 3.73
C PHE A 37 -15.04 10.58 3.90
N ILE A 38 -14.53 10.22 5.07
CA ILE A 38 -13.10 10.17 5.37
C ILE A 38 -12.39 8.99 4.68
N LEU A 39 -13.05 7.82 4.59
CA LEU A 39 -12.46 6.62 4.00
C LEU A 39 -11.99 6.81 2.55
N PRO A 40 -12.79 7.36 1.62
CA PRO A 40 -12.30 7.59 0.26
C PRO A 40 -11.17 8.63 0.19
N LEU A 41 -11.16 9.61 1.08
CA LEU A 41 -10.08 10.60 1.15
C LEU A 41 -8.75 9.93 1.52
N THR A 42 -8.73 9.09 2.55
CA THR A 42 -7.55 8.32 2.94
C THR A 42 -7.14 7.31 1.87
N GLY A 43 -8.10 6.64 1.24
CA GLY A 43 -7.88 5.72 0.12
C GLY A 43 -7.25 6.41 -1.08
N TRP A 44 -7.67 7.64 -1.40
CA TRP A 44 -7.09 8.43 -2.48
C TRP A 44 -5.63 8.80 -2.19
N ILE A 45 -5.32 9.25 -0.97
CA ILE A 45 -3.95 9.56 -0.54
C ILE A 45 -3.06 8.33 -0.67
N MET A 46 -3.51 7.17 -0.15
CA MET A 46 -2.76 5.92 -0.26
C MET A 46 -2.62 5.44 -1.71
N GLY A 47 -3.62 5.67 -2.54
CA GLY A 47 -3.55 5.39 -3.98
C GLY A 47 -2.46 6.17 -4.69
N VAL A 48 -2.28 7.44 -4.36
CA VAL A 48 -1.19 8.28 -4.91
C VAL A 48 0.18 7.75 -4.48
N VAL A 49 0.33 7.39 -3.18
CA VAL A 49 1.57 6.80 -2.64
C VAL A 49 1.91 5.49 -3.35
N SER A 50 0.93 4.60 -3.48
CA SER A 50 1.10 3.30 -4.13
C SER A 50 1.48 3.40 -5.61
N ARG A 51 0.90 4.35 -6.35
CA ARG A 51 1.26 4.60 -7.76
C ARG A 51 2.72 5.06 -7.90
N LYS A 52 3.17 5.97 -7.03
CA LYS A 52 4.57 6.43 -7.02
C LYS A 52 5.52 5.28 -6.70
N LEU A 53 5.19 4.44 -5.73
CA LEU A 53 5.97 3.27 -5.37
C LEU A 53 6.09 2.27 -6.54
N LYS A 54 4.98 1.95 -7.20
CA LYS A 54 4.97 1.05 -8.37
C LYS A 54 5.89 1.56 -9.48
N ARG A 55 5.86 2.85 -9.78
CA ARG A 55 6.71 3.46 -10.81
C ARG A 55 8.19 3.31 -10.48
N GLN A 56 8.59 3.54 -9.23
CA GLN A 56 10.00 3.41 -8.80
C GLN A 56 10.48 1.96 -8.83
N SER A 57 9.62 1.02 -8.43
CA SER A 57 9.94 -0.41 -8.51
C SER A 57 10.19 -0.86 -9.95
N SER A 58 9.39 -0.39 -10.91
CA SER A 58 9.59 -0.66 -12.34
C SER A 58 10.91 -0.10 -12.86
N THR A 59 11.29 1.12 -12.42
CA THR A 59 12.57 1.74 -12.82
C THR A 59 13.76 0.95 -12.28
N ALA A 60 13.73 0.54 -11.01
CA ALA A 60 14.80 -0.27 -10.41
C ALA A 60 14.95 -1.65 -11.11
N GLN A 61 13.84 -2.29 -11.49
CA GLN A 61 13.86 -3.54 -12.24
C GLN A 61 14.43 -3.37 -13.65
N ALA A 62 14.11 -2.28 -14.35
CA ALA A 62 14.69 -1.99 -15.68
C ALA A 62 16.20 -1.81 -15.58
N GLN A 63 16.68 -1.04 -14.60
CA GLN A 63 18.12 -0.83 -14.39
C GLN A 63 18.86 -2.11 -13.95
N TRP A 64 18.19 -3.03 -13.24
CA TRP A 64 18.73 -4.36 -12.99
C TRP A 64 18.93 -5.15 -14.27
N GLY A 65 17.95 -5.08 -15.19
CA GLY A 65 18.08 -5.67 -16.53
C GLY A 65 19.26 -5.11 -17.33
N ASP A 66 19.48 -3.80 -17.26
CA ASP A 66 20.60 -3.13 -17.91
C ASP A 66 21.96 -3.60 -17.37
N ILE A 67 22.09 -3.79 -16.05
CA ILE A 67 23.29 -4.36 -15.42
C ILE A 67 23.54 -5.78 -15.91
N MET A 68 22.51 -6.64 -15.93
CA MET A 68 22.65 -8.03 -16.39
C MET A 68 23.06 -8.09 -17.86
N SER A 69 22.40 -7.31 -18.71
CA SER A 69 22.74 -7.21 -20.13
C SER A 69 24.19 -6.73 -20.35
N GLN A 70 24.63 -5.73 -19.58
CA GLN A 70 26.00 -5.23 -19.65
C GLN A 70 27.04 -6.25 -19.16
N LEU A 71 26.71 -7.04 -18.14
CA LEU A 71 27.57 -8.13 -17.67
C LEU A 71 27.70 -9.22 -18.75
N ASP A 72 26.58 -9.64 -19.34
CA ASP A 72 26.59 -10.65 -20.42
C ASP A 72 27.39 -10.17 -21.63
N GLU A 73 27.19 -8.91 -22.06
CA GLU A 73 27.97 -8.28 -23.15
C GLU A 73 29.48 -8.26 -22.83
N THR A 74 29.81 -7.86 -21.59
CA THR A 74 31.22 -7.74 -21.17
C THR A 74 31.89 -9.09 -21.04
N LEU A 75 31.21 -10.08 -20.49
CA LEU A 75 31.75 -11.45 -20.36
C LEU A 75 31.87 -12.15 -21.73
N GLY A 76 30.85 -12.00 -22.59
CA GLY A 76 30.88 -12.53 -23.95
C GLY A 76 31.96 -11.89 -24.81
N GLY A 77 32.23 -10.59 -24.63
CA GLY A 77 33.23 -9.80 -25.35
C GLY A 77 34.61 -9.74 -24.69
N LEU A 78 34.89 -10.49 -23.63
CA LEU A 78 36.09 -10.34 -22.80
C LEU A 78 37.40 -10.44 -23.61
N ARG A 79 37.46 -11.32 -24.62
CA ARG A 79 38.61 -11.48 -25.50
C ARG A 79 38.88 -10.20 -26.31
N VAL A 80 37.82 -9.56 -26.80
CA VAL A 80 37.90 -8.32 -27.58
C VAL A 80 38.33 -7.16 -26.67
N ILE A 81 37.75 -7.06 -25.51
CA ILE A 81 38.08 -6.04 -24.49
C ILE A 81 39.57 -6.11 -24.14
N LYS A 82 40.10 -7.31 -23.93
CA LYS A 82 41.49 -7.58 -23.64
C LYS A 82 42.39 -7.21 -24.83
N ALA A 83 42.00 -7.55 -26.04
CA ALA A 83 42.79 -7.28 -27.26
C ALA A 83 42.93 -5.75 -27.51
N PHE A 84 41.90 -4.97 -27.15
CA PHE A 84 41.91 -3.51 -27.34
C PHE A 84 42.31 -2.72 -26.07
N ILE A 85 42.70 -3.42 -24.99
CA ILE A 85 43.07 -2.80 -23.69
C ILE A 85 41.97 -1.82 -23.19
N ALA A 86 40.70 -2.24 -23.35
CA ALA A 86 39.54 -1.39 -23.08
C ALA A 86 38.94 -1.61 -21.67
N GLU A 87 39.66 -2.29 -20.76
CA GLU A 87 39.15 -2.64 -19.42
C GLU A 87 38.75 -1.42 -18.61
N SER A 88 39.54 -0.34 -18.62
CA SER A 88 39.25 0.87 -17.89
C SER A 88 37.96 1.55 -18.37
N LYS A 89 37.71 1.53 -19.68
CA LYS A 89 36.49 2.08 -20.27
C LYS A 89 35.26 1.25 -19.88
N MET A 90 35.36 -0.08 -19.89
CA MET A 90 34.28 -0.97 -19.47
C MET A 90 34.01 -0.87 -17.98
N SER A 91 35.05 -0.77 -17.15
CA SER A 91 34.91 -0.55 -15.71
C SER A 91 34.21 0.76 -15.41
N ALA A 92 34.56 1.85 -16.10
CA ALA A 92 33.93 3.15 -15.92
C ALA A 92 32.44 3.10 -16.34
N ARG A 93 32.11 2.43 -17.46
CA ARG A 93 30.74 2.23 -17.92
C ARG A 93 29.92 1.42 -16.91
N PHE A 94 30.48 0.31 -16.42
CA PHE A 94 29.83 -0.52 -15.41
C PHE A 94 29.62 0.23 -14.10
N SER A 95 30.63 0.98 -13.63
CA SER A 95 30.52 1.79 -12.42
C SER A 95 29.40 2.82 -12.52
N LYS A 96 29.21 3.44 -13.66
CA LYS A 96 28.09 4.37 -13.89
C LYS A 96 26.74 3.65 -13.79
N THR A 97 26.54 2.58 -14.55
CA THR A 97 25.29 1.80 -14.54
C THR A 97 24.97 1.26 -13.14
N ASN A 98 26.00 0.78 -12.42
CA ASN A 98 25.85 0.30 -11.04
C ASN A 98 25.47 1.41 -10.05
N ASN A 99 26.01 2.63 -10.23
CA ASN A 99 25.62 3.76 -9.41
C ASN A 99 24.17 4.19 -9.69
N ASP A 100 23.78 4.24 -10.96
CA ASP A 100 22.40 4.55 -11.36
C ASP A 100 21.40 3.54 -10.77
N PHE A 101 21.73 2.25 -10.81
CA PHE A 101 20.95 1.18 -10.18
C PHE A 101 20.89 1.33 -8.64
N ARG A 102 22.04 1.57 -8.01
CA ARG A 102 22.10 1.80 -6.56
C ARG A 102 21.17 2.94 -6.13
N ASP A 103 21.20 4.04 -6.87
CA ASP A 103 20.43 5.23 -6.53
C ASP A 103 18.91 4.97 -6.72
N ALA A 104 18.52 4.27 -7.80
CA ALA A 104 17.15 3.84 -8.02
C ALA A 104 16.66 2.82 -6.96
N MET A 105 17.52 1.87 -6.58
CA MET A 105 17.21 0.89 -5.55
C MET A 105 17.05 1.55 -4.18
N ASN A 106 17.93 2.48 -3.81
CA ASN A 106 17.82 3.25 -2.57
C ASN A 106 16.52 4.05 -2.53
N GLU A 107 16.18 4.73 -3.61
CA GLU A 107 14.92 5.48 -3.69
C GLU A 107 13.69 4.56 -3.56
N MET A 108 13.71 3.40 -4.21
CA MET A 108 12.67 2.39 -4.09
C MET A 108 12.54 1.89 -2.64
N ILE A 109 13.64 1.52 -1.99
CA ILE A 109 13.65 1.00 -0.62
C ILE A 109 13.14 2.05 0.37
N ILE A 110 13.60 3.31 0.28
CA ILE A 110 13.15 4.40 1.15
C ILE A 110 11.64 4.60 1.02
N ARG A 111 11.12 4.64 -0.20
CA ARG A 111 9.68 4.81 -0.44
C ARG A 111 8.86 3.60 0.02
N GLN A 112 9.36 2.38 -0.20
CA GLN A 112 8.71 1.16 0.26
C GLN A 112 8.65 1.10 1.79
N SER A 113 9.75 1.43 2.45
CA SER A 113 9.82 1.47 3.91
C SER A 113 8.94 2.57 4.51
N SER A 114 8.75 3.69 3.79
CA SER A 114 7.90 4.80 4.23
C SER A 114 6.40 4.52 4.04
N ALA A 115 6.01 3.55 3.20
CA ALA A 115 4.60 3.27 2.92
C ALA A 115 3.85 2.75 4.16
N HIS A 116 4.48 1.92 4.98
CA HIS A 116 3.88 1.37 6.20
C HIS A 116 3.65 2.46 7.28
N PRO A 117 4.66 3.25 7.71
CA PRO A 117 4.46 4.34 8.65
C PRO A 117 3.44 5.39 8.17
N MET A 118 3.41 5.67 6.86
CA MET A 118 2.43 6.60 6.30
C MET A 118 1.00 6.06 6.40
N SER A 119 0.81 4.76 6.19
CA SER A 119 -0.49 4.11 6.40
C SER A 119 -0.93 4.14 7.86
N GLU A 120 -0.02 3.91 8.81
CA GLU A 120 -0.30 4.01 10.23
C GLU A 120 -0.64 5.44 10.67
N PHE A 121 0.12 6.41 10.20
CA PHE A 121 -0.15 7.82 10.46
C PHE A 121 -1.53 8.23 9.97
N LEU A 122 -1.89 7.88 8.73
CA LEU A 122 -3.23 8.15 8.19
C LEU A 122 -4.32 7.45 9.02
N GLY A 123 -4.11 6.19 9.42
CA GLY A 123 -5.04 5.45 10.28
C GLY A 123 -5.23 6.15 11.63
N THR A 124 -4.15 6.61 12.24
CA THR A 124 -4.19 7.36 13.51
C THR A 124 -4.92 8.70 13.33
N CYS A 125 -4.66 9.43 12.25
CA CYS A 125 -5.39 10.66 11.94
C CYS A 125 -6.90 10.43 11.82
N VAL A 126 -7.33 9.35 11.18
CA VAL A 126 -8.75 8.98 11.10
C VAL A 126 -9.33 8.73 12.48
N ILE A 127 -8.65 7.94 13.31
CA ILE A 127 -9.12 7.64 14.67
C ILE A 127 -9.25 8.93 15.50
N VAL A 128 -8.23 9.79 15.48
CA VAL A 128 -8.24 11.08 16.21
C VAL A 128 -9.38 11.97 15.72
N THR A 129 -9.60 12.05 14.42
CA THR A 129 -10.68 12.86 13.84
C THR A 129 -12.05 12.33 14.24
N VAL A 130 -12.24 11.01 14.25
CA VAL A 130 -13.48 10.36 14.72
C VAL A 130 -13.68 10.56 16.22
N LEU A 131 -12.60 10.51 17.03
CA LEU A 131 -12.66 10.79 18.45
C LEU A 131 -13.11 12.23 18.74
N LEU A 132 -12.55 13.21 18.03
CA LEU A 132 -12.92 14.62 18.19
C LEU A 132 -14.37 14.88 17.78
N PHE A 133 -14.79 14.32 16.63
CA PHE A 133 -16.15 14.48 16.13
C PHE A 133 -17.18 13.78 17.03
N GLY A 134 -16.91 12.53 17.44
CA GLY A 134 -17.78 11.78 18.34
C GLY A 134 -17.82 12.37 19.74
N GLY A 135 -16.69 12.85 20.27
CA GLY A 135 -16.65 13.57 21.53
C GLY A 135 -17.47 14.87 21.50
N ALA A 136 -17.40 15.61 20.40
CA ALA A 136 -18.23 16.80 20.21
C ALA A 136 -19.72 16.48 20.14
N LEU A 137 -20.10 15.33 19.54
CA LEU A 137 -21.50 14.85 19.50
C LEU A 137 -22.01 14.45 20.88
N ILE A 138 -21.18 13.81 21.72
CA ILE A 138 -21.55 13.42 23.09
C ILE A 138 -21.74 14.65 23.96
N LEU A 139 -20.88 15.66 23.84
CA LEU A 139 -20.96 16.89 24.63
C LEU A 139 -22.12 17.82 24.21
N ASN A 140 -22.58 17.67 22.97
CA ASN A 140 -23.64 18.52 22.44
C ASN A 140 -25.00 17.83 22.57
N THR A 141 -25.67 18.05 23.70
CA THR A 141 -26.94 17.41 24.12
C THR A 141 -28.12 17.62 23.15
N ASN A 142 -27.98 18.52 22.17
CA ASN A 142 -29.05 18.83 21.19
C ASN A 142 -29.12 17.85 20.00
N TYR A 143 -28.09 17.03 19.77
CA TYR A 143 -28.02 16.08 18.64
C TYR A 143 -27.92 14.65 19.19
N ALA A 144 -29.03 13.97 19.41
CA ALA A 144 -29.14 12.56 19.82
C ALA A 144 -28.13 12.13 20.92
N PRO A 145 -28.59 11.80 22.13
CA PRO A 145 -27.70 11.43 23.24
C PRO A 145 -27.01 10.10 22.92
N MET A 146 -25.76 10.18 22.50
CA MET A 146 -24.91 9.00 22.35
C MET A 146 -24.25 8.73 23.69
N ASP A 147 -24.51 7.56 24.28
CA ASP A 147 -23.88 7.17 25.53
C ASP A 147 -22.39 6.86 25.30
N ALA A 148 -21.54 7.16 26.28
CA ALA A 148 -20.09 6.90 26.19
C ALA A 148 -19.76 5.43 25.91
N ALA A 149 -20.57 4.50 26.45
CA ALA A 149 -20.40 3.07 26.17
C ALA A 149 -20.66 2.74 24.70
N THR A 150 -21.70 3.32 24.11
CA THR A 150 -22.06 3.17 22.69
C THR A 150 -20.97 3.75 21.78
N PHE A 151 -20.35 4.85 22.19
CA PHE A 151 -19.23 5.44 21.46
C PHE A 151 -17.98 4.56 21.48
N ILE A 152 -17.62 3.99 22.64
CA ILE A 152 -16.51 3.04 22.74
C ILE A 152 -16.77 1.81 21.86
N PHE A 153 -17.99 1.28 21.88
CA PHE A 153 -18.40 0.17 21.03
C PHE A 153 -18.26 0.53 19.54
N TYR A 154 -18.68 1.74 19.15
CA TYR A 154 -18.49 2.25 17.79
C TYR A 154 -17.01 2.26 17.36
N LEU A 155 -16.12 2.75 18.24
CA LEU A 155 -14.68 2.79 17.96
C LEU A 155 -14.07 1.40 17.80
N ILE A 156 -14.49 0.43 18.61
CA ILE A 156 -14.02 -0.96 18.50
C ILE A 156 -14.41 -1.55 17.14
N ILE A 157 -15.66 -1.35 16.71
CA ILE A 157 -16.11 -1.83 15.39
C ILE A 157 -15.37 -1.09 14.27
N LEU A 158 -15.19 0.22 14.37
CA LEU A 158 -14.45 1.01 13.38
C LEU A 158 -13.01 0.54 13.26
N TYR A 159 -12.34 0.25 14.36
CA TYR A 159 -10.99 -0.32 14.35
C TYR A 159 -10.96 -1.71 13.68
N SER A 160 -11.98 -2.53 13.94
CA SER A 160 -12.08 -3.87 13.37
C SER A 160 -12.26 -3.87 11.85
N ILE A 161 -12.80 -2.80 11.26
CA ILE A 161 -12.99 -2.64 9.81
C ILE A 161 -11.66 -2.39 9.07
N ILE A 162 -10.65 -1.82 9.73
CA ILE A 162 -9.38 -1.43 9.09
C ILE A 162 -8.68 -2.63 8.47
N ASN A 163 -8.67 -3.78 9.14
CA ASN A 163 -7.98 -4.98 8.65
C ASN A 163 -8.68 -5.60 7.43
N PRO A 164 -9.99 -5.91 7.44
CA PRO A 164 -10.70 -6.39 6.26
C PRO A 164 -10.59 -5.44 5.06
N LEU A 165 -10.59 -4.12 5.29
CA LEU A 165 -10.45 -3.14 4.21
C LEU A 165 -9.07 -3.17 3.56
N LYS A 166 -8.00 -3.32 4.37
CA LYS A 166 -6.62 -3.48 3.87
C LYS A 166 -6.45 -4.79 3.09
N GLU A 167 -7.01 -5.89 3.59
CA GLU A 167 -6.97 -7.20 2.93
C GLU A 167 -7.75 -7.21 1.62
N PHE A 168 -8.93 -6.60 1.60
CA PHE A 168 -9.74 -6.45 0.39
C PHE A 168 -8.99 -5.66 -0.69
N SER A 169 -8.36 -4.56 -0.31
CA SER A 169 -7.53 -3.76 -1.23
C SER A 169 -6.34 -4.56 -1.78
N ARG A 170 -5.70 -5.41 -0.97
CA ARG A 170 -4.62 -6.30 -1.41
C ARG A 170 -5.11 -7.40 -2.35
N ALA A 171 -6.26 -8.00 -2.06
CA ALA A 171 -6.86 -9.03 -2.91
C ALA A 171 -7.15 -8.48 -4.32
N PHE A 172 -7.72 -7.28 -4.41
CA PHE A 172 -7.99 -6.61 -5.69
C PHE A 172 -6.72 -6.33 -6.51
N TYR A 173 -5.60 -6.08 -5.82
CA TYR A 173 -4.32 -5.82 -6.49
C TYR A 173 -3.63 -7.10 -6.97
N ASN A 174 -3.84 -8.23 -6.30
CA ASN A 174 -3.18 -9.50 -6.60
C ASN A 174 -3.88 -10.31 -7.72
N ILE A 175 -5.17 -10.04 -7.99
CA ILE A 175 -5.94 -10.74 -9.04
C ILE A 175 -5.29 -10.62 -10.44
N PRO A 176 -4.88 -9.42 -10.94
CA PRO A 176 -4.23 -9.31 -12.24
C PRO A 176 -2.88 -10.02 -12.30
N GLN A 177 -2.18 -10.11 -11.18
CA GLN A 177 -0.87 -10.76 -11.11
C GLN A 177 -0.98 -12.29 -11.12
N GLY A 178 -2.06 -12.84 -10.56
CA GLY A 178 -2.39 -14.26 -10.64
C GLY A 178 -2.82 -14.71 -12.03
N LEU A 179 -3.58 -13.89 -12.76
CA LEU A 179 -4.00 -14.17 -14.12
C LEU A 179 -2.81 -14.13 -15.11
N ALA A 180 -1.89 -13.20 -14.94
CA ALA A 180 -0.67 -13.09 -15.78
C ALA A 180 0.34 -14.22 -15.55
N SER A 181 0.20 -15.02 -14.49
CA SER A 181 1.07 -16.20 -14.24
C SER A 181 0.46 -17.50 -14.76
N MET A 182 -0.74 -17.47 -15.34
CA MET A 182 -1.43 -18.64 -15.92
C MET A 182 -1.41 -18.65 -17.46
N GLU A 183 -0.93 -17.58 -18.09
CA GLU A 183 -0.54 -17.53 -19.51
C GLU A 183 0.96 -17.86 -19.68
#